data_03f7263541a783c7aa48749373bcb476
#
_entry.id   03f7263541a783c7aa48749373bcb476
#
_cell.length_a   1.000
_cell.length_b   1.000
_cell.length_c   1.000
_cell.angle_alpha   90.00
_cell.angle_beta   90.00
_cell.angle_gamma   90.00
#
_symmetry.space_group_name_H-M   'P 1'
#
loop_
_entity.id
_entity.type
_entity.pdbx_description
1 polymer ?
#
loop_
_entity_poly.entity_id
_entity_poly.type
_entity_poly.pdbx_seq_one_letter_code
_entity_poly.pdbx_strand_id
1 'polypeptide(L)'
;MKRVHSGFTLIELIVVIVILGILAATALPKFMGIQSGARASILTGARGAVASAMNIAYATQSSTNLASNVGITLDGISIAMVGGYPQAWPAASYLSGIYGAAGLSNDYSIVGGASAGLGGSTTITVANAPTPNSCAFSYTAASVAGTTVIPAKVGAPIVGGC
;
A
#
# COMPACT_ATOMS: atom_id res chain seq x y z
N MET A 1 -32.72 56.64 1.28
CA MET A 1 -32.58 55.87 2.50
C MET A 1 -31.12 55.57 2.76
N LYS A 2 -30.49 56.10 3.83
CA LYS A 2 -29.11 55.84 4.22
C LYS A 2 -29.06 54.47 4.91
N ARG A 3 -28.35 53.49 4.36
CA ARG A 3 -28.08 52.22 5.03
C ARG A 3 -27.04 52.45 6.12
N VAL A 4 -27.43 52.21 7.37
CA VAL A 4 -26.52 52.22 8.53
C VAL A 4 -25.74 50.92 8.48
N HIS A 5 -24.43 50.99 8.23
CA HIS A 5 -23.55 49.84 8.36
C HIS A 5 -23.14 49.76 9.82
N SER A 6 -23.59 48.72 10.54
CA SER A 6 -23.06 48.39 11.86
C SER A 6 -21.70 47.70 11.65
N GLY A 7 -20.64 48.28 12.17
CA GLY A 7 -19.33 47.68 12.19
C GLY A 7 -19.19 46.64 13.31
N PHE A 8 -18.33 45.64 13.13
CA PHE A 8 -17.97 44.65 14.17
C PHE A 8 -17.25 45.36 15.33
N THR A 9 -17.59 44.99 16.55
CA THR A 9 -16.86 45.49 17.72
C THR A 9 -15.54 44.71 17.89
N LEU A 10 -14.51 45.35 18.43
CA LEU A 10 -13.22 44.74 18.68
C LEU A 10 -13.33 43.55 19.66
N ILE A 11 -14.25 43.65 20.62
CA ILE A 11 -14.48 42.58 21.60
C ILE A 11 -15.10 41.32 20.97
N GLU A 12 -15.99 41.47 20.00
CA GLU A 12 -16.58 40.33 19.27
C GLU A 12 -15.49 39.57 18.52
N LEU A 13 -14.53 40.29 17.89
CA LEU A 13 -13.42 39.66 17.18
C LEU A 13 -12.50 38.93 18.15
N ILE A 14 -12.11 39.54 19.29
CA ILE A 14 -11.20 38.92 20.26
C ILE A 14 -11.81 37.66 20.86
N VAL A 15 -13.11 37.70 21.25
CA VAL A 15 -13.80 36.53 21.82
C VAL A 15 -13.81 35.35 20.82
N VAL A 16 -14.05 35.61 19.53
CA VAL A 16 -14.09 34.60 18.50
C VAL A 16 -12.70 33.94 18.33
N ILE A 17 -11.63 34.73 18.23
CA ILE A 17 -10.27 34.15 18.07
C ILE A 17 -9.81 33.37 19.29
N VAL A 18 -10.21 33.77 20.51
CA VAL A 18 -9.88 33.02 21.73
C VAL A 18 -10.63 31.68 21.75
N ILE A 19 -11.92 31.65 21.42
CA ILE A 19 -12.70 30.41 21.35
C ILE A 19 -12.13 29.47 20.26
N LEU A 20 -11.83 30.00 19.06
CA LEU A 20 -11.23 29.23 17.98
C LEU A 20 -9.84 28.67 18.38
N GLY A 21 -9.05 29.45 19.10
CA GLY A 21 -7.74 29.01 19.62
C GLY A 21 -7.86 27.83 20.57
N ILE A 22 -8.81 27.85 21.49
CA ILE A 22 -9.04 26.75 22.44
C ILE A 22 -9.53 25.50 21.69
N LEU A 23 -10.47 25.65 20.77
CA LEU A 23 -11.00 24.55 19.96
C LEU A 23 -9.91 23.93 19.10
N ALA A 24 -9.07 24.74 18.45
CA ALA A 24 -7.95 24.27 17.63
C ALA A 24 -6.94 23.48 18.47
N ALA A 25 -6.59 23.96 19.67
CA ALA A 25 -5.64 23.28 20.55
C ALA A 25 -6.11 21.87 20.97
N THR A 26 -7.42 21.67 21.13
CA THR A 26 -7.99 20.36 21.52
C THR A 26 -8.23 19.44 20.30
N ALA A 27 -8.47 20.01 19.12
CA ALA A 27 -8.77 19.24 17.92
C ALA A 27 -7.50 18.69 17.24
N LEU A 28 -6.40 19.45 17.21
CA LEU A 28 -5.19 19.09 16.48
C LEU A 28 -4.63 17.71 16.84
N PRO A 29 -4.45 17.32 18.13
CA PRO A 29 -3.95 16.00 18.47
C PRO A 29 -4.85 14.85 17.99
N LYS A 30 -6.16 15.06 17.98
CA LYS A 30 -7.12 14.04 17.51
C LYS A 30 -7.03 13.81 16.00
N PHE A 31 -6.80 14.87 15.21
CA PHE A 31 -6.63 14.72 13.76
C PHE A 31 -5.37 13.97 13.37
N MET A 32 -4.27 14.13 14.12
CA MET A 32 -3.03 13.38 13.86
C MET A 32 -3.24 11.86 14.05
N GLY A 33 -4.00 11.44 15.04
CA GLY A 33 -4.32 10.02 15.26
C GLY A 33 -5.20 9.41 14.17
N ILE A 34 -6.12 10.19 13.58
CA ILE A 34 -6.99 9.73 12.49
C ILE A 34 -6.17 9.45 11.22
N GLN A 35 -5.17 10.27 10.91
CA GLN A 35 -4.31 10.06 9.73
C GLN A 35 -3.51 8.77 9.83
N SER A 36 -2.94 8.47 10.99
CA SER A 36 -2.23 7.21 11.24
C SER A 36 -3.16 6.01 11.07
N GLY A 37 -4.36 6.04 11.67
CA GLY A 37 -5.35 4.99 11.51
C GLY A 37 -5.80 4.77 10.06
N ALA A 38 -5.96 5.86 9.30
CA ALA A 38 -6.31 5.79 7.89
C ALA A 38 -5.20 5.11 7.06
N ARG A 39 -3.92 5.47 7.28
CA ARG A 39 -2.79 4.83 6.59
C ARG A 39 -2.68 3.34 6.95
N ALA A 40 -2.87 2.98 8.21
CA ALA A 40 -2.88 1.58 8.65
C ALA A 40 -4.00 0.78 7.95
N SER A 41 -5.18 1.37 7.79
CA SER A 41 -6.30 0.75 7.07
C SER A 41 -6.01 0.58 5.57
N ILE A 42 -5.43 1.59 4.93
CA ILE A 42 -4.99 1.54 3.53
C ILE A 42 -3.95 0.42 3.35
N LEU A 43 -2.96 0.33 4.23
CA LEU A 43 -1.93 -0.71 4.19
C LEU A 43 -2.53 -2.12 4.32
N THR A 44 -3.50 -2.28 5.22
CA THR A 44 -4.18 -3.57 5.42
C THR A 44 -5.01 -3.95 4.19
N GLY A 45 -5.69 -2.98 3.57
CA GLY A 45 -6.41 -3.16 2.31
C GLY A 45 -5.49 -3.61 1.18
N ALA A 46 -4.34 -2.94 1.00
CA ALA A 46 -3.33 -3.30 0.01
C ALA A 46 -2.79 -4.72 0.23
N ARG A 47 -2.54 -5.10 1.49
CA ARG A 47 -2.13 -6.45 1.83
C ARG A 47 -3.18 -7.49 1.39
N GLY A 48 -4.46 -7.19 1.58
CA GLY A 48 -5.57 -8.03 1.11
C GLY A 48 -5.60 -8.14 -0.42
N ALA A 49 -5.42 -7.03 -1.12
CA ALA A 49 -5.34 -7.00 -2.59
C ALA A 49 -4.17 -7.85 -3.12
N VAL A 50 -2.99 -7.72 -2.51
CA VAL A 50 -1.81 -8.53 -2.85
C VAL A 50 -2.05 -10.02 -2.62
N ALA A 51 -2.67 -10.40 -1.49
CA ALA A 51 -2.99 -11.79 -1.19
C ALA A 51 -4.00 -12.37 -2.20
N SER A 52 -5.01 -11.60 -2.58
CA SER A 52 -5.99 -12.00 -3.59
C SER A 52 -5.35 -12.13 -4.98
N ALA A 53 -4.57 -11.14 -5.40
CA ALA A 53 -3.87 -11.17 -6.69
C ALA A 53 -2.90 -12.35 -6.80
N MET A 54 -2.17 -12.65 -5.73
CA MET A 54 -1.29 -13.82 -5.64
C MET A 54 -2.05 -15.11 -5.93
N ASN A 55 -3.21 -15.30 -5.30
CA ASN A 55 -4.03 -16.50 -5.47
C ASN A 55 -4.69 -16.57 -6.86
N ILE A 56 -5.18 -15.44 -7.39
CA ILE A 56 -5.75 -15.36 -8.74
C ILE A 56 -4.68 -15.69 -9.78
N ALA A 57 -3.50 -15.11 -9.67
CA ALA A 57 -2.40 -15.39 -10.58
C ALA A 57 -1.98 -16.86 -10.55
N TYR A 58 -1.89 -17.46 -9.36
CA TYR A 58 -1.60 -18.88 -9.22
C TYR A 58 -2.68 -19.76 -9.86
N ALA A 59 -3.95 -19.46 -9.61
CA ALA A 59 -5.06 -20.20 -10.21
C ALA A 59 -5.07 -20.08 -11.75
N THR A 60 -4.83 -18.88 -12.28
CA THR A 60 -4.73 -18.64 -13.73
C THR A 60 -3.57 -19.43 -14.33
N GLN A 61 -2.39 -19.38 -13.71
CA GLN A 61 -1.22 -20.14 -14.15
C GLN A 61 -1.52 -21.64 -14.18
N SER A 62 -2.15 -22.15 -13.13
CA SER A 62 -2.47 -23.58 -13.01
C SER A 62 -3.52 -24.01 -14.04
N SER A 63 -4.48 -23.15 -14.38
CA SER A 63 -5.54 -23.45 -15.35
C SER A 63 -5.05 -23.44 -16.81
N THR A 64 -4.02 -22.67 -17.11
CA THR A 64 -3.46 -22.54 -18.47
C THR A 64 -2.48 -23.65 -18.84
N ASN A 65 -2.14 -24.51 -17.91
CA ASN A 65 -1.17 -25.58 -18.07
C ASN A 65 0.22 -25.11 -18.59
N LEU A 66 0.56 -23.83 -18.36
CA LEU A 66 1.83 -23.25 -18.70
C LEU A 66 2.90 -23.64 -17.68
N ALA A 67 4.16 -23.65 -18.10
CA ALA A 67 5.24 -23.85 -17.15
C ALA A 67 5.25 -22.75 -16.06
N SER A 68 5.61 -23.11 -14.85
CA SER A 68 5.49 -22.26 -13.63
C SER A 68 6.29 -20.95 -13.66
N ASN A 69 7.14 -20.75 -14.65
CA ASN A 69 7.93 -19.54 -14.87
C ASN A 69 7.50 -18.74 -16.12
N VAL A 70 6.47 -19.18 -16.82
CA VAL A 70 5.93 -18.46 -17.98
C VAL A 70 4.98 -17.38 -17.47
N GLY A 71 5.14 -16.14 -17.96
CA GLY A 71 4.27 -15.01 -17.61
C GLY A 71 2.82 -15.24 -18.05
N ILE A 72 1.91 -14.65 -17.31
CA ILE A 72 0.47 -14.63 -17.62
C ILE A 72 0.01 -13.19 -17.86
N THR A 73 -1.16 -13.00 -18.41
CA THR A 73 -1.78 -11.68 -18.56
C THR A 73 -2.99 -11.59 -17.64
N LEU A 74 -3.02 -10.59 -16.77
CA LEU A 74 -4.14 -10.24 -15.91
C LEU A 74 -4.54 -8.79 -16.19
N ASP A 75 -5.81 -8.56 -16.51
CA ASP A 75 -6.36 -7.23 -16.82
C ASP A 75 -5.52 -6.42 -17.84
N GLY A 76 -4.97 -7.11 -18.84
CA GLY A 76 -4.13 -6.50 -19.88
C GLY A 76 -2.67 -6.27 -19.46
N ILE A 77 -2.31 -6.56 -18.21
CA ILE A 77 -0.93 -6.43 -17.69
C ILE A 77 -0.23 -7.79 -17.78
N SER A 78 0.95 -7.81 -18.39
CA SER A 78 1.80 -9.00 -18.39
C SER A 78 2.48 -9.17 -17.03
N ILE A 79 2.19 -10.26 -16.35
CA ILE A 79 2.72 -10.58 -15.02
C ILE A 79 3.79 -11.65 -15.15
N ALA A 80 5.01 -11.34 -14.74
CA ALA A 80 6.12 -12.28 -14.67
C ALA A 80 5.91 -13.25 -13.51
N MET A 81 6.03 -14.53 -13.78
CA MET A 81 5.75 -15.62 -12.84
C MET A 81 7.04 -16.35 -12.44
N VAL A 82 7.03 -16.93 -11.25
CA VAL A 82 8.09 -17.81 -10.76
C VAL A 82 7.50 -18.84 -9.79
N GLY A 83 7.77 -20.11 -10.04
CA GLY A 83 7.20 -21.19 -9.23
C GLY A 83 5.66 -21.23 -9.21
N GLY A 84 5.00 -20.68 -10.22
CA GLY A 84 3.54 -20.56 -10.31
C GLY A 84 2.94 -19.32 -9.62
N TYR A 85 3.77 -18.41 -9.11
CA TYR A 85 3.35 -17.19 -8.41
C TYR A 85 3.97 -15.94 -9.06
N PRO A 86 3.36 -14.74 -8.88
CA PRO A 86 3.95 -13.49 -9.36
C PRO A 86 5.34 -13.26 -8.77
N GLN A 87 6.25 -12.74 -9.57
CA GLN A 87 7.56 -12.30 -9.08
C GLN A 87 7.41 -11.13 -8.12
N ALA A 88 8.26 -11.05 -7.11
CA ALA A 88 8.30 -9.94 -6.18
C ALA A 88 8.81 -8.65 -6.86
N TRP A 89 9.88 -8.80 -7.67
CA TRP A 89 10.50 -7.71 -8.40
C TRP A 89 10.98 -8.21 -9.77
N PRO A 90 10.15 -8.08 -10.82
CA PRO A 90 10.56 -8.47 -12.17
C PRO A 90 11.64 -7.54 -12.71
N ALA A 91 12.58 -8.09 -13.47
CA ALA A 91 13.68 -7.33 -14.06
C ALA A 91 13.24 -6.24 -15.05
N ALA A 92 12.07 -6.43 -15.69
CA ALA A 92 11.55 -5.49 -16.69
C ALA A 92 10.85 -4.27 -16.09
N SER A 93 10.03 -4.47 -15.06
CA SER A 93 9.29 -3.42 -14.38
C SER A 93 8.61 -3.98 -13.14
N TYR A 94 8.54 -3.20 -12.05
CA TYR A 94 7.76 -3.57 -10.86
C TYR A 94 6.26 -3.76 -11.17
N LEU A 95 5.75 -3.12 -12.22
CA LEU A 95 4.37 -3.27 -12.68
C LEU A 95 4.09 -4.66 -13.28
N SER A 96 5.11 -5.38 -13.73
CA SER A 96 4.96 -6.75 -14.24
C SER A 96 5.11 -7.84 -13.18
N GLY A 97 5.06 -7.50 -11.90
CA GLY A 97 5.10 -8.44 -10.79
C GLY A 97 3.86 -8.39 -9.93
N ILE A 98 4.02 -8.77 -8.65
CA ILE A 98 2.92 -8.77 -7.67
C ILE A 98 2.29 -7.39 -7.48
N TYR A 99 3.06 -6.31 -7.62
CA TYR A 99 2.57 -4.95 -7.49
C TYR A 99 1.54 -4.61 -8.56
N GLY A 100 1.87 -4.90 -9.82
CA GLY A 100 0.93 -4.72 -10.94
C GLY A 100 -0.24 -5.69 -10.91
N ALA A 101 0.01 -6.96 -10.56
CA ALA A 101 -1.04 -7.96 -10.40
C ALA A 101 -2.08 -7.54 -9.35
N ALA A 102 -1.67 -6.85 -8.29
CA ALA A 102 -2.54 -6.36 -7.25
C ALA A 102 -3.19 -4.99 -7.57
N GLY A 103 -2.87 -4.39 -8.73
CA GLY A 103 -3.41 -3.09 -9.15
C GLY A 103 -3.04 -1.95 -8.19
N LEU A 104 -1.87 -2.02 -7.55
CA LEU A 104 -1.46 -1.00 -6.60
C LEU A 104 -1.10 0.31 -7.34
N SER A 105 -1.60 1.43 -6.82
CA SER A 105 -1.41 2.77 -7.37
C SER A 105 -0.18 3.47 -6.76
N ASN A 106 0.06 4.71 -7.20
CA ASN A 106 1.12 5.58 -6.68
C ASN A 106 0.97 5.96 -5.19
N ASP A 107 -0.12 5.56 -4.54
CA ASP A 107 -0.30 5.70 -3.09
C ASP A 107 0.60 4.76 -2.29
N TYR A 108 1.21 3.81 -2.98
CA TYR A 108 2.16 2.86 -2.42
C TYR A 108 3.53 3.01 -3.07
N SER A 109 4.56 2.74 -2.32
CA SER A 109 5.94 2.69 -2.77
C SER A 109 6.53 1.32 -2.51
N ILE A 110 7.48 0.92 -3.33
CA ILE A 110 8.26 -0.28 -3.12
C ILE A 110 9.63 0.11 -2.57
N VAL A 111 9.96 -0.43 -1.43
CA VAL A 111 11.26 -0.21 -0.78
C VAL A 111 11.98 -1.54 -0.67
N GLY A 112 13.18 -1.61 -1.21
CA GLY A 112 13.97 -2.83 -1.22
C GLY A 112 13.30 -3.92 -2.08
N GLY A 113 14.02 -4.85 -2.46
CA GLY A 113 13.60 -5.94 -3.34
C GLY A 113 14.67 -6.13 -4.38
N ALA A 114 15.48 -7.13 -4.18
CA ALA A 114 16.70 -7.28 -4.95
C ALA A 114 16.70 -8.53 -5.82
N SER A 115 15.58 -9.23 -5.99
CA SER A 115 15.64 -10.49 -6.70
C SER A 115 14.41 -10.74 -7.55
N ALA A 116 14.58 -10.60 -8.85
CA ALA A 116 13.75 -11.29 -9.82
C ALA A 116 14.04 -12.79 -9.66
N GLY A 117 13.03 -13.59 -9.41
CA GLY A 117 13.18 -15.03 -9.36
C GLY A 117 12.72 -15.68 -8.07
N LEU A 118 13.11 -16.92 -7.90
CA LEU A 118 12.71 -17.74 -6.75
C LEU A 118 13.21 -17.15 -5.43
N GLY A 119 12.30 -17.03 -4.46
CA GLY A 119 12.60 -16.49 -3.15
C GLY A 119 12.80 -14.98 -3.10
N GLY A 120 12.61 -14.28 -4.23
CA GLY A 120 12.65 -12.82 -4.27
C GLY A 120 11.66 -12.20 -3.31
N SER A 121 12.03 -11.09 -2.67
CA SER A 121 11.18 -10.40 -1.70
C SER A 121 11.09 -8.92 -2.02
N THR A 122 9.97 -8.32 -1.74
CA THR A 122 9.74 -6.89 -1.86
C THR A 122 8.97 -6.37 -0.65
N THR A 123 9.21 -5.12 -0.28
CA THR A 123 8.49 -4.43 0.79
C THR A 123 7.61 -3.36 0.18
N ILE A 124 6.32 -3.42 0.47
CA ILE A 124 5.32 -2.46 0.00
C ILE A 124 5.00 -1.53 1.16
N THR A 125 5.15 -0.24 0.95
CA THR A 125 4.95 0.82 1.94
C THR A 125 3.86 1.78 1.50
N VAL A 126 3.21 2.45 2.43
CA VAL A 126 2.30 3.56 2.10
C VAL A 126 3.14 4.80 1.76
N ALA A 127 2.89 5.40 0.60
CA ALA A 127 3.53 6.65 0.21
C ALA A 127 3.22 7.75 1.24
N ASN A 128 4.20 8.61 1.51
CA ASN A 128 4.08 9.72 2.46
C ASN A 128 3.75 9.31 3.91
N ALA A 129 4.00 8.05 4.31
CA ALA A 129 3.98 7.68 5.72
C ALA A 129 5.16 8.37 6.46
N PRO A 130 4.99 8.79 7.73
CA PRO A 130 6.06 9.42 8.51
C PRO A 130 7.31 8.55 8.62
N THR A 131 7.11 7.25 8.76
CA THR A 131 8.20 6.26 8.78
C THR A 131 7.83 5.10 7.84
N PRO A 132 8.09 5.20 6.51
CA PRO A 132 7.61 4.24 5.52
C PRO A 132 8.00 2.78 5.83
N ASN A 133 9.23 2.54 6.30
CA ASN A 133 9.70 1.20 6.65
C ASN A 133 8.96 0.56 7.83
N SER A 134 8.30 1.37 8.66
CA SER A 134 7.46 0.94 9.78
C SER A 134 5.96 1.05 9.46
N CYS A 135 5.61 1.39 8.21
CA CYS A 135 4.26 1.39 7.62
C CYS A 135 4.29 0.53 6.35
N ALA A 136 4.48 -0.77 6.50
CA ALA A 136 4.85 -1.66 5.42
C ALA A 136 4.39 -3.10 5.65
N PHE A 137 4.34 -3.88 4.58
CA PHE A 137 4.32 -5.34 4.61
C PHE A 137 5.21 -5.91 3.52
N SER A 138 5.66 -7.14 3.70
CA SER A 138 6.50 -7.83 2.71
C SER A 138 5.69 -8.79 1.84
N TYR A 139 6.12 -8.96 0.61
CA TYR A 139 5.74 -10.07 -0.26
C TYR A 139 7.01 -10.84 -0.61
N THR A 140 6.95 -12.16 -0.47
CA THR A 140 8.04 -13.06 -0.88
C THR A 140 7.51 -14.01 -1.96
N ALA A 141 8.14 -14.00 -3.11
CA ALA A 141 7.80 -14.89 -4.22
C ALA A 141 8.10 -16.36 -3.86
N ALA A 142 7.54 -17.28 -4.64
CA ALA A 142 7.82 -18.71 -4.44
C ALA A 142 9.31 -19.00 -4.44
N SER A 143 9.70 -19.98 -3.64
CA SER A 143 11.09 -20.48 -3.58
C SER A 143 11.12 -21.99 -3.78
N VAL A 144 12.32 -22.56 -3.93
CA VAL A 144 12.47 -24.00 -4.10
C VAL A 144 13.40 -24.54 -3.00
N ALA A 145 12.95 -25.58 -2.32
CA ALA A 145 13.76 -26.35 -1.39
C ALA A 145 13.90 -27.79 -1.91
N GLY A 146 15.05 -28.10 -2.47
CA GLY A 146 15.25 -29.37 -3.20
C GLY A 146 14.34 -29.45 -4.42
N THR A 147 13.41 -30.40 -4.44
CA THR A 147 12.40 -30.58 -5.51
C THR A 147 11.05 -29.96 -5.18
N THR A 148 10.87 -29.41 -3.98
CA THR A 148 9.56 -28.88 -3.49
C THR A 148 9.49 -27.38 -3.71
N VAL A 149 8.41 -26.91 -4.34
CA VAL A 149 8.10 -25.49 -4.44
C VAL A 149 7.46 -25.04 -3.13
N ILE A 150 8.08 -24.05 -2.50
CA ILE A 150 7.51 -23.34 -1.34
C ILE A 150 6.64 -22.20 -1.89
N PRO A 151 5.35 -22.14 -1.57
CA PRO A 151 4.45 -21.10 -2.05
C PRO A 151 4.90 -19.70 -1.69
N ALA A 152 4.52 -18.72 -2.52
CA ALA A 152 4.68 -17.31 -2.18
C ALA A 152 3.89 -16.95 -0.92
N LYS A 153 4.35 -15.91 -0.22
CA LYS A 153 3.68 -15.50 1.01
C LYS A 153 3.64 -13.98 1.17
N VAL A 154 2.57 -13.51 1.79
CA VAL A 154 2.39 -12.10 2.18
C VAL A 154 2.61 -11.98 3.69
N GLY A 155 3.55 -11.14 4.09
CA GLY A 155 3.88 -10.89 5.50
C GLY A 155 2.77 -10.16 6.27
N ALA A 156 2.90 -10.11 7.58
CA ALA A 156 2.04 -9.29 8.42
C ALA A 156 2.35 -7.79 8.22
N PRO A 157 1.34 -6.90 8.32
CA PRO A 157 1.58 -5.47 8.21
C PRO A 157 2.25 -4.93 9.48
N ILE A 158 3.20 -4.03 9.31
CA ILE A 158 3.82 -3.23 10.36
C ILE A 158 3.18 -1.85 10.27
N VAL A 159 2.50 -1.40 11.31
CA VAL A 159 1.69 -0.16 11.28
C VAL A 159 2.19 0.93 12.21
N GLY A 160 3.26 0.68 12.97
CA GLY A 160 3.77 1.62 13.97
C GLY A 160 4.31 2.95 13.41
N GLY A 161 4.60 3.00 12.12
CA GLY A 161 5.10 4.19 11.42
C GLY A 161 4.10 4.82 10.46
N CYS A 162 2.83 4.35 10.48
CA CYS A 162 1.79 4.93 9.68
C CYS A 162 1.30 6.27 10.28
#